data_7acca4348b16bd66f4a2f73a49ecd7a6
#
_entry.id   7acca4348b16bd66f4a2f73a49ecd7a6
#
_cell.length_a   1.000
_cell.length_b   1.000
_cell.length_c   1.000
_cell.angle_alpha   90.00
_cell.angle_beta   90.00
_cell.angle_gamma   90.00
#
_symmetry.space_group_name_H-M   'P 1'
#
loop_
_entity.id
_entity.type
_entity.pdbx_description
1 polymer ?
#
loop_
_entity_poly.entity_id
_entity_poly.type
_entity_poly.pdbx_seq_one_letter_code
_entity_poly.pdbx_strand_id
1 'polypeptide(L)'
;MINSHYDQRRSLLYEGLKSINGIYIKEPNGAFYAFPKLPNSSITSVEFCNKALQDYGLVVVPGKAFGADECIRMSCAASEIKIKDGLQRFEKAILAYY
;
A
#
# COMPACT_ATOMS: atom_id res chain seq x y z
N MET A 1 -24.58 9.52 2.25
CA MET A 1 -23.80 10.03 3.40
C MET A 1 -22.49 9.27 3.51
N ILE A 2 -21.42 10.00 3.65
CA ILE A 2 -20.09 9.41 3.73
C ILE A 2 -19.89 8.80 5.11
N ASN A 3 -19.39 7.57 5.15
CA ASN A 3 -19.08 6.92 6.42
C ASN A 3 -17.76 7.50 6.96
N SER A 4 -17.83 8.20 8.08
CA SER A 4 -16.69 8.88 8.68
C SER A 4 -15.54 7.91 9.03
N HIS A 5 -15.85 6.67 9.40
CA HIS A 5 -14.83 5.67 9.70
C HIS A 5 -14.02 5.31 8.47
N TYR A 6 -14.67 5.14 7.33
CA TYR A 6 -13.96 4.86 6.09
C TYR A 6 -13.13 6.05 5.63
N ASP A 7 -13.63 7.26 5.81
CA ASP A 7 -12.89 8.47 5.46
C ASP A 7 -11.64 8.60 6.32
N GLN A 8 -11.74 8.35 7.61
CA GLN A 8 -10.60 8.40 8.52
C GLN A 8 -9.55 7.35 8.15
N ARG A 9 -9.99 6.13 7.87
CA ARG A 9 -9.08 5.04 7.49
C ARG A 9 -8.42 5.30 6.15
N ARG A 10 -9.17 5.83 5.20
CA ARG A 10 -8.65 6.20 3.89
C ARG A 10 -7.58 7.28 4.01
N SER A 11 -7.86 8.31 4.81
CA SER A 11 -6.90 9.38 5.07
C SER A 11 -5.66 8.85 5.78
N LEU A 12 -5.83 7.98 6.76
CA LEU A 12 -4.72 7.38 7.48
C LEU A 12 -3.80 6.62 6.54
N LEU A 13 -4.37 5.79 5.67
CA LEU A 13 -3.60 5.01 4.71
C LEU A 13 -2.90 5.91 3.69
N TYR A 14 -3.64 6.87 3.12
CA TYR A 14 -3.11 7.80 2.14
C TYR A 14 -1.95 8.63 2.70
N GLU A 15 -2.15 9.25 3.85
CA GLU A 15 -1.13 10.09 4.47
C GLU A 15 0.09 9.25 4.88
N GLY A 16 -0.13 8.04 5.38
CA GLY A 16 0.95 7.13 5.73
C GLY A 16 1.78 6.74 4.53
N LEU A 17 1.14 6.38 3.43
CA LEU A 17 1.84 6.02 2.19
C LEU A 17 2.56 7.22 1.60
N LYS A 18 1.94 8.38 1.62
CA LYS A 18 2.51 9.62 1.08
C LYS A 18 3.78 10.03 1.82
N SER A 19 3.90 9.68 3.09
CA SER A 19 5.07 10.02 3.90
C SER A 19 6.28 9.13 3.62
N ILE A 20 6.10 8.02 2.91
CA ILE A 20 7.19 7.10 2.61
C ILE A 20 7.97 7.59 1.39
N ASN A 21 9.27 7.80 1.54
CA ASN A 21 10.12 8.26 0.46
C ASN A 21 10.12 7.29 -0.72
N GLY A 22 9.99 7.82 -1.93
CA GLY A 22 10.01 7.03 -3.14
C GLY A 22 8.67 6.46 -3.55
N ILE A 23 7.66 6.60 -2.71
CA ILE A 23 6.31 6.13 -3.02
C ILE A 23 5.49 7.28 -3.61
N TYR A 24 4.92 7.05 -4.78
CA TYR A 24 3.95 7.95 -5.37
C TYR A 24 2.55 7.37 -5.17
N ILE A 25 1.65 8.19 -4.70
CA ILE A 25 0.27 7.77 -4.51
C ILE A 25 -0.67 8.90 -4.88
N LYS A 26 -1.70 8.54 -5.66
CA LYS A 26 -2.79 9.44 -5.97
C LYS A 26 -3.83 9.33 -4.87
N GLU A 27 -4.41 10.46 -4.46
CA GLU A 27 -5.44 10.46 -3.43
C GLU A 27 -6.59 9.55 -3.81
N PRO A 28 -6.99 8.60 -2.92
CA PRO A 28 -8.11 7.71 -3.22
C PRO A 28 -9.40 8.50 -3.36
N ASN A 29 -10.11 8.26 -4.44
CA ASN A 29 -11.34 9.00 -4.76
C ASN A 29 -12.55 8.12 -4.47
N GLY A 30 -12.90 7.97 -3.20
CA GLY A 30 -14.07 7.21 -2.78
C GLY A 30 -13.90 5.71 -2.76
N ALA A 31 -12.76 5.18 -3.16
CA ALA A 31 -12.51 3.74 -3.20
C ALA A 31 -12.04 3.21 -1.85
N PHE A 32 -12.22 1.90 -1.66
CA PHE A 32 -11.75 1.22 -0.44
C PHE A 32 -10.30 0.78 -0.54
N TYR A 33 -9.61 1.13 -1.62
CA TYR A 33 -8.26 0.68 -1.92
C TYR A 33 -7.36 1.84 -2.25
N ALA A 34 -6.10 1.74 -1.84
CA ALA A 34 -5.04 2.63 -2.29
C ALA A 34 -4.13 1.87 -3.25
N PHE A 35 -3.56 2.59 -4.23
CA PHE A 35 -2.68 2.02 -5.24
C PHE A 35 -1.34 2.75 -5.23
N PRO A 36 -0.51 2.53 -4.21
CA PRO A 36 0.81 3.16 -4.21
C PRO A 36 1.68 2.60 -5.32
N LYS A 37 2.37 3.51 -6.00
CA LYS A 37 3.35 3.12 -7.02
C LYS A 37 4.66 2.83 -6.31
N LEU A 38 5.23 1.66 -6.61
CA LEU A 38 6.51 1.27 -6.07
C LEU A 38 7.62 2.18 -6.62
N PRO A 39 8.72 2.38 -5.87
CA PRO A 39 9.85 3.13 -6.40
C PRO A 39 10.35 2.49 -7.68
N ASN A 40 11.01 3.29 -8.52
CA ASN A 40 11.59 2.78 -9.75
C ASN A 40 12.53 1.61 -9.41
N SER A 41 12.18 0.41 -9.84
CA SER A 41 12.83 -0.75 -9.33
C SER A 41 13.04 -1.83 -10.37
N SER A 42 13.96 -2.72 -10.05
CA SER A 42 14.24 -3.92 -10.80
C SER A 42 13.32 -5.09 -10.44
N ILE A 43 12.42 -4.92 -9.47
CA ILE A 43 11.50 -5.99 -9.07
C ILE A 43 10.08 -5.66 -9.52
N THR A 44 9.34 -6.71 -9.88
CA THR A 44 7.94 -6.59 -10.30
C THR A 44 7.01 -6.49 -9.09
N SER A 45 5.76 -6.12 -9.32
CA SER A 45 4.76 -6.09 -8.24
C SER A 45 4.57 -7.48 -7.62
N VAL A 46 4.61 -8.53 -8.43
CA VAL A 46 4.48 -9.91 -7.94
C VAL A 46 5.67 -10.27 -7.05
N GLU A 47 6.88 -9.96 -7.49
CA GLU A 47 8.08 -10.21 -6.68
C GLU A 47 8.04 -9.45 -5.36
N PHE A 48 7.66 -8.17 -5.41
CA PHE A 48 7.55 -7.37 -4.21
C PHE A 48 6.55 -7.98 -3.23
N CYS A 49 5.36 -8.37 -3.71
CA CYS A 49 4.32 -8.93 -2.86
C CYS A 49 4.78 -10.24 -2.22
N ASN A 50 5.45 -11.11 -2.99
CA ASN A 50 5.94 -12.38 -2.47
C ASN A 50 7.02 -12.17 -1.41
N LYS A 51 7.97 -11.29 -1.67
CA LYS A 51 9.04 -11.00 -0.71
C LYS A 51 8.51 -10.34 0.55
N ALA A 52 7.59 -9.39 0.40
CA ALA A 52 7.00 -8.70 1.55
C ALA A 52 6.20 -9.65 2.43
N LEU A 53 5.51 -10.61 1.83
CA LEU A 53 4.77 -11.63 2.58
C LEU A 53 5.75 -12.52 3.36
N GLN A 54 6.82 -12.98 2.71
CA GLN A 54 7.79 -13.86 3.36
C GLN A 54 8.59 -13.17 4.45
N ASP A 55 9.05 -11.96 4.19
CA ASP A 55 10.00 -11.27 5.08
C ASP A 55 9.30 -10.49 6.19
N TYR A 56 8.13 -9.93 5.90
CA TYR A 56 7.45 -9.02 6.83
C TYR A 56 6.02 -9.41 7.15
N GLY A 57 5.51 -10.48 6.55
CA GLY A 57 4.12 -10.88 6.74
C GLY A 57 3.12 -9.89 6.18
N LEU A 58 3.54 -9.06 5.22
CA LEU A 58 2.65 -8.08 4.61
C LEU A 58 1.84 -8.71 3.49
N VAL A 59 0.51 -8.57 3.56
CA VAL A 59 -0.40 -9.09 2.55
C VAL A 59 -0.94 -7.93 1.72
N VAL A 60 -0.51 -7.86 0.47
CA VAL A 60 -0.97 -6.86 -0.50
C VAL A 60 -1.18 -7.54 -1.85
N VAL A 61 -1.93 -6.90 -2.73
CA VAL A 61 -2.24 -7.48 -4.04
C VAL A 61 -1.35 -6.83 -5.10
N PRO A 62 -0.66 -7.64 -5.95
CA PRO A 62 0.19 -7.07 -6.99
C PRO A 62 -0.63 -6.32 -8.03
N GLY A 63 -0.13 -5.16 -8.45
CA GLY A 63 -0.80 -4.35 -9.44
C GLY A 63 -0.88 -4.99 -10.81
N LYS A 64 -0.03 -5.98 -11.08
CA LYS A 64 -0.08 -6.75 -12.33
C LYS A 64 -1.47 -7.32 -12.58
N ALA A 65 -2.19 -7.71 -11.51
CA ALA A 65 -3.54 -8.23 -11.61
C ALA A 65 -4.54 -7.20 -12.17
N PHE A 66 -4.18 -5.91 -12.14
CA PHE A 66 -5.02 -4.81 -12.63
C PHE A 66 -4.40 -4.10 -13.84
N GLY A 67 -3.34 -4.67 -14.41
CA GLY A 67 -2.63 -4.05 -15.52
C GLY A 67 -1.68 -2.93 -15.11
N ALA A 68 -1.29 -2.85 -13.85
CA ALA A 68 -0.40 -1.81 -13.32
C ALA A 68 0.72 -2.44 -12.51
N ASP A 69 1.68 -3.06 -13.19
CA ASP A 69 2.76 -3.84 -12.57
C ASP A 69 3.69 -3.01 -11.69
N GLU A 70 3.70 -1.69 -11.84
CA GLU A 70 4.47 -0.79 -10.98
C GLU A 70 3.77 -0.44 -9.67
N CYS A 71 2.53 -0.88 -9.48
CA CYS A 71 1.73 -0.54 -8.30
C CYS A 71 1.36 -1.79 -7.50
N ILE A 72 0.96 -1.59 -6.25
CA ILE A 72 0.30 -2.62 -5.45
C ILE A 72 -1.03 -2.06 -4.96
N ARG A 73 -1.91 -2.94 -4.49
CA ARG A 73 -3.20 -2.53 -3.93
C ARG A 73 -3.22 -2.81 -2.44
N MET A 74 -3.54 -1.78 -1.66
CA MET A 74 -3.71 -1.88 -0.21
C MET A 74 -5.14 -1.49 0.14
N SER A 75 -5.77 -2.24 1.05
CA SER A 75 -7.14 -1.99 1.46
C SER A 75 -7.20 -1.02 2.63
N CYS A 76 -8.13 -0.05 2.58
CA CYS A 76 -8.45 0.81 3.72
C CYS A 76 -9.71 0.34 4.45
N ALA A 77 -10.20 -0.86 4.15
CA ALA A 77 -11.35 -1.44 4.84
C ALA A 77 -10.98 -2.14 6.15
N ALA A 78 -9.70 -2.20 6.49
CA ALA A 78 -9.21 -2.78 7.74
C ALA A 78 -9.35 -1.80 8.90
N SER A 79 -9.17 -2.30 10.14
CA SER A 79 -9.15 -1.42 11.32
C SER A 79 -7.94 -0.48 11.27
N GLU A 80 -8.00 0.62 12.03
CA GLU A 80 -6.88 1.57 12.09
C GLU A 80 -5.59 0.89 12.54
N ILE A 81 -5.70 -0.02 13.51
CA ILE A 81 -4.53 -0.75 14.01
C ILE A 81 -3.89 -1.57 12.90
N LYS A 82 -4.71 -2.26 12.09
CA LYS A 82 -4.19 -3.06 10.98
C LYS A 82 -3.62 -2.19 9.87
N ILE A 83 -4.22 -1.04 9.62
CA ILE A 83 -3.68 -0.09 8.62
C ILE A 83 -2.31 0.41 9.07
N LYS A 84 -2.17 0.81 10.33
CA LYS A 84 -0.89 1.28 10.87
C LYS A 84 0.17 0.18 10.82
N ASP A 85 -0.21 -1.04 11.20
CA ASP A 85 0.71 -2.18 11.15
C ASP A 85 1.15 -2.45 9.71
N GLY A 86 0.21 -2.45 8.77
CA GLY A 86 0.52 -2.66 7.36
C GLY A 86 1.43 -1.58 6.79
N LEU A 87 1.22 -0.32 7.18
CA LEU A 87 2.07 0.79 6.75
C LEU A 87 3.50 0.60 7.26
N GLN A 88 3.68 0.18 8.50
CA GLN A 88 5.01 -0.07 9.06
C GLN A 88 5.72 -1.19 8.31
N ARG A 89 5.03 -2.27 8.03
CA ARG A 89 5.59 -3.41 7.29
C ARG A 89 5.93 -3.01 5.86
N PHE A 90 5.06 -2.23 5.22
CA PHE A 90 5.30 -1.74 3.86
C PHE A 90 6.53 -0.85 3.82
N GLU A 91 6.67 0.08 4.75
CA GLU A 91 7.84 0.95 4.82
C GLU A 91 9.12 0.15 5.00
N LYS A 92 9.11 -0.85 5.89
CA LYS A 92 10.26 -1.72 6.09
C LYS A 92 10.64 -2.45 4.80
N ALA A 93 9.65 -2.95 4.07
CA ALA A 93 9.88 -3.63 2.80
C ALA A 93 10.49 -2.67 1.78
N ILE A 94 9.97 -1.47 1.67
CA ILE A 94 10.50 -0.46 0.75
C ILE A 94 11.96 -0.15 1.08
N LEU A 95 12.27 0.06 2.36
CA LEU A 95 13.63 0.35 2.79
C LEU A 95 14.58 -0.84 2.53
N ALA A 96 14.07 -2.06 2.60
CA ALA A 96 14.88 -3.25 2.40
C ALA A 96 15.14 -3.57 0.92
N TYR A 97 14.17 -3.28 0.04
CA TYR A 97 14.23 -3.73 -1.35
C TYR A 97 14.63 -2.63 -2.33
N TYR A 98 14.64 -1.40 -1.89
CA TYR A 98 14.97 -0.23 -2.71
C TYR A 98 15.95 0.71 -1.98
#